data_be2931452a9769078cbd61c4604a852e
#
_entry.id   be2931452a9769078cbd61c4604a852e
#
_cell.length_a   1.000
_cell.length_b   1.000
_cell.length_c   1.000
_cell.angle_alpha   90.00
_cell.angle_beta   90.00
_cell.angle_gamma   90.00
#
_symmetry.space_group_name_H-M   'P 1'
#
loop_
_entity.id
_entity.type
_entity.pdbx_description
1 polymer ?
#
loop_
_entity_poly.entity_id
_entity_poly.type
_entity_poly.pdbx_seq_one_letter_code
_entity_poly.pdbx_strand_id
1 'polypeptide(L)'
;MDKVTGKAYVLGDNVDTDQIIPAEYLSYNPSIASERKLFGRFALSGVPGDQAGLPEGGKPFVDLADENRTASEFAVVVAGSNFGCGSSREHAPLALAEAGVRAVVATSYARIFFRNSVNGGYVIPAESEEKLVSEIRTGDQVEIDFDNCRLRNLTTSKEYPLRPLGDVAEIIEAGGLFAYARSRKIA
;
A
#
# COMPACT_ATOMS: atom_id res chain seq x y z
N MET A 1 16.52 -2.29 -7.37
CA MET A 1 15.02 -2.14 -7.40
C MET A 1 14.63 -0.81 -8.01
N ASP A 2 13.58 -0.76 -8.86
CA ASP A 2 13.12 0.50 -9.44
C ASP A 2 12.55 1.44 -8.37
N LYS A 3 12.80 2.74 -8.55
CA LYS A 3 12.20 3.76 -7.68
C LYS A 3 10.68 3.81 -7.85
N VAL A 4 9.98 4.09 -6.76
CA VAL A 4 8.53 4.33 -6.79
C VAL A 4 8.27 5.81 -6.65
N THR A 5 7.66 6.42 -7.66
CA THR A 5 7.31 7.85 -7.67
C THR A 5 5.80 8.00 -7.88
N GLY A 6 5.19 8.91 -7.16
CA GLY A 6 3.77 9.24 -7.31
C GLY A 6 3.22 10.04 -6.15
N LYS A 7 1.90 10.31 -6.20
CA LYS A 7 1.22 11.00 -5.12
C LYS A 7 1.07 10.11 -3.89
N ALA A 8 1.23 10.70 -2.71
CA ALA A 8 1.01 10.06 -1.43
C ALA A 8 -0.45 10.20 -0.97
N TYR A 9 -0.97 9.15 -0.34
CA TYR A 9 -2.22 9.16 0.42
C TYR A 9 -1.92 8.83 1.88
N VAL A 10 -2.30 9.71 2.79
CA VAL A 10 -1.88 9.63 4.19
C VAL A 10 -3.00 9.13 5.08
N LEU A 11 -2.68 8.17 5.94
CA LEU A 11 -3.55 7.51 6.90
C LEU A 11 -2.94 7.52 8.30
N GLY A 12 -3.77 7.30 9.32
CA GLY A 12 -3.33 7.22 10.72
C GLY A 12 -2.72 5.87 11.11
N ASP A 13 -2.72 5.64 12.43
CA ASP A 13 -2.31 4.36 13.04
C ASP A 13 -3.44 3.32 12.97
N ASN A 14 -3.05 2.03 13.12
CA ASN A 14 -3.97 0.89 13.25
C ASN A 14 -5.01 0.78 12.12
N VAL A 15 -4.61 1.10 10.91
CA VAL A 15 -5.47 0.84 9.74
C VAL A 15 -5.63 -0.65 9.59
N ASP A 16 -6.84 -1.15 9.82
CA ASP A 16 -7.12 -2.58 9.79
C ASP A 16 -7.54 -3.09 8.40
N THR A 17 -7.61 -4.40 8.26
CA THR A 17 -7.94 -5.03 6.97
C THR A 17 -9.38 -4.79 6.52
N ASP A 18 -10.33 -4.52 7.43
CA ASP A 18 -11.70 -4.12 7.08
C ASP A 18 -11.76 -2.69 6.56
N GLN A 19 -10.90 -1.82 7.06
CA GLN A 19 -10.73 -0.47 6.51
C GLN A 19 -10.07 -0.49 5.13
N ILE A 20 -9.11 -1.41 4.90
CA ILE A 20 -8.44 -1.55 3.61
C ILE A 20 -9.39 -2.15 2.57
N ILE A 21 -10.10 -3.23 2.91
CA ILE A 21 -11.13 -3.83 2.06
C ILE A 21 -12.26 -4.39 2.92
N PRO A 22 -13.44 -3.76 2.95
CA PRO A 22 -14.58 -4.21 3.72
C PRO A 22 -15.02 -5.63 3.35
N ALA A 23 -15.51 -6.38 4.35
CA ALA A 23 -15.86 -7.79 4.22
C ALA A 23 -16.90 -8.07 3.13
N GLU A 24 -17.80 -7.13 2.86
CA GLU A 24 -18.84 -7.25 1.81
C GLU A 24 -18.27 -7.45 0.41
N TYR A 25 -17.07 -6.92 0.13
CA TYR A 25 -16.39 -7.02 -1.16
C TYR A 25 -15.56 -8.28 -1.33
N LEU A 26 -15.43 -9.12 -0.30
CA LEU A 26 -14.66 -10.37 -0.37
C LEU A 26 -15.38 -11.47 -1.15
N SER A 27 -16.63 -11.26 -1.52
CA SER A 27 -17.41 -12.17 -2.39
C SER A 27 -16.93 -12.17 -3.85
N TYR A 28 -16.21 -11.14 -4.28
CA TYR A 28 -15.65 -11.08 -5.62
C TYR A 28 -14.54 -12.11 -5.82
N ASN A 29 -14.47 -12.68 -7.02
CA ASN A 29 -13.46 -13.68 -7.38
C ASN A 29 -12.23 -12.99 -7.99
N PRO A 30 -11.06 -13.01 -7.31
CA PRO A 30 -9.84 -12.37 -7.82
C PRO A 30 -9.26 -13.02 -9.08
N SER A 31 -9.72 -14.22 -9.46
CA SER A 31 -9.31 -14.88 -10.69
C SER A 31 -10.08 -14.38 -11.93
N ILE A 32 -11.18 -13.66 -11.73
CA ILE A 32 -11.99 -13.04 -12.81
C ILE A 32 -11.53 -11.60 -12.96
N ALA A 33 -10.98 -11.23 -14.12
CA ALA A 33 -10.35 -9.93 -14.33
C ALA A 33 -11.30 -8.73 -14.08
N SER A 34 -12.59 -8.85 -14.41
CA SER A 34 -13.59 -7.81 -14.16
C SER A 34 -13.89 -7.65 -12.67
N GLU A 35 -13.97 -8.74 -11.91
CA GLU A 35 -14.22 -8.72 -10.47
C GLU A 35 -12.97 -8.31 -9.69
N ARG A 36 -11.80 -8.74 -10.16
CA ARG A 36 -10.52 -8.36 -9.57
C ARG A 36 -10.32 -6.84 -9.50
N LYS A 37 -10.72 -6.12 -10.53
CA LYS A 37 -10.68 -4.64 -10.55
C LYS A 37 -11.56 -4.00 -9.47
N LEU A 38 -12.61 -4.68 -9.02
CA LEU A 38 -13.48 -4.16 -7.97
C LEU A 38 -12.79 -4.09 -6.62
N PHE A 39 -11.79 -4.96 -6.35
CA PHE A 39 -10.95 -4.80 -5.16
C PHE A 39 -10.22 -3.46 -5.17
N GLY A 40 -9.69 -3.04 -6.33
CA GLY A 40 -9.08 -1.72 -6.47
C GLY A 40 -10.07 -0.57 -6.26
N ARG A 41 -11.28 -0.70 -6.85
CA ARG A 41 -12.34 0.29 -6.69
C ARG A 41 -12.69 0.55 -5.22
N PHE A 42 -12.78 -0.51 -4.42
CA PHE A 42 -13.19 -0.44 -3.02
C PHE A 42 -12.03 -0.41 -2.03
N ALA A 43 -10.78 -0.30 -2.52
CA ALA A 43 -9.62 -0.15 -1.65
C ALA A 43 -9.76 1.09 -0.76
N LEU A 44 -9.49 0.92 0.53
CA LEU A 44 -9.58 1.96 1.59
C LEU A 44 -10.98 2.58 1.75
N SER A 45 -12.03 1.96 1.19
CA SER A 45 -13.40 2.46 1.34
C SER A 45 -13.97 2.29 2.75
N GLY A 46 -13.37 1.44 3.58
CA GLY A 46 -13.72 1.27 4.99
C GLY A 46 -13.09 2.29 5.94
N VAL A 47 -12.21 3.16 5.44
CA VAL A 47 -11.58 4.20 6.28
C VAL A 47 -12.61 5.27 6.62
N PRO A 48 -12.77 5.64 7.91
CA PRO A 48 -13.65 6.75 8.31
C PRO A 48 -13.30 8.05 7.61
N GLY A 49 -14.32 8.82 7.21
CA GLY A 49 -14.13 10.01 6.39
C GLY A 49 -13.14 11.03 6.97
N ASP A 50 -13.19 11.25 8.26
CA ASP A 50 -12.28 12.16 8.98
C ASP A 50 -10.82 11.67 9.01
N GLN A 51 -10.58 10.37 8.78
CA GLN A 51 -9.27 9.74 8.70
C GLN A 51 -8.81 9.50 7.26
N ALA A 52 -9.66 9.72 6.30
CA ALA A 52 -9.43 9.48 4.88
C ALA A 52 -8.67 10.67 4.26
N GLY A 53 -7.39 10.49 3.97
CA GLY A 53 -6.59 11.53 3.31
C GLY A 53 -6.10 12.64 4.24
N LEU A 54 -5.33 12.28 5.25
CA LEU A 54 -4.77 13.21 6.25
C LEU A 54 -3.77 14.24 5.63
N PRO A 55 -3.59 15.41 6.28
CA PRO A 55 -4.18 15.85 7.57
C PRO A 55 -5.60 16.41 7.44
N GLU A 56 -6.07 16.75 6.25
CA GLU A 56 -7.36 17.42 6.09
C GLU A 56 -8.55 16.50 6.34
N GLY A 57 -8.43 15.22 6.02
CA GLY A 57 -9.54 14.27 6.02
C GLY A 57 -10.53 14.49 4.87
N GLY A 58 -11.54 13.66 4.79
CA GLY A 58 -12.64 13.83 3.82
C GLY A 58 -12.29 13.54 2.36
N LYS A 59 -11.05 13.15 2.05
CA LYS A 59 -10.65 12.83 0.68
C LYS A 59 -10.75 11.33 0.42
N PRO A 60 -11.67 10.85 -0.43
CA PRO A 60 -11.75 9.44 -0.77
C PRO A 60 -10.48 8.98 -1.51
N PHE A 61 -10.07 7.73 -1.25
CA PHE A 61 -8.92 7.14 -1.93
C PHE A 61 -9.19 6.85 -3.41
N VAL A 62 -10.37 6.32 -3.71
CA VAL A 62 -10.93 6.19 -5.05
C VAL A 62 -12.24 6.97 -5.08
N ASP A 63 -12.45 7.74 -6.13
CA ASP A 63 -13.73 8.44 -6.33
C ASP A 63 -14.81 7.43 -6.74
N LEU A 64 -15.65 7.06 -5.80
CA LEU A 64 -16.73 6.10 -6.01
C LEU A 64 -17.94 6.71 -6.75
N ALA A 65 -18.02 8.04 -6.88
CA ALA A 65 -19.07 8.69 -7.67
C ALA A 65 -18.87 8.44 -9.18
N ASP A 66 -17.65 8.21 -9.62
CA ASP A 66 -17.37 7.72 -10.98
C ASP A 66 -17.46 6.18 -11.00
N GLU A 67 -18.55 5.65 -11.57
CA GLU A 67 -18.80 4.21 -11.63
C GLU A 67 -17.74 3.42 -12.42
N ASN A 68 -17.03 4.07 -13.33
CA ASN A 68 -16.00 3.45 -14.17
C ASN A 68 -14.61 3.47 -13.50
N ARG A 69 -14.47 4.22 -12.42
CA ARG A 69 -13.17 4.37 -11.75
C ARG A 69 -12.86 3.19 -10.84
N THR A 70 -11.83 2.45 -11.17
CA THR A 70 -11.36 1.27 -10.41
C THR A 70 -9.98 1.45 -9.81
N ALA A 71 -9.33 2.59 -10.06
CA ALA A 71 -7.99 2.89 -9.58
C ALA A 71 -7.92 4.29 -8.94
N SER A 72 -6.97 4.44 -8.04
CA SER A 72 -6.64 5.69 -7.36
C SER A 72 -5.64 6.52 -8.17
N GLU A 73 -5.54 7.80 -7.85
CA GLU A 73 -4.45 8.66 -8.33
C GLU A 73 -3.17 8.55 -7.46
N PHE A 74 -3.26 7.82 -6.35
CA PHE A 74 -2.19 7.71 -5.37
C PHE A 74 -1.41 6.41 -5.56
N ALA A 75 -0.10 6.51 -5.78
CA ALA A 75 0.78 5.37 -5.95
C ALA A 75 1.47 4.93 -4.65
N VAL A 76 1.45 5.77 -3.63
CA VAL A 76 2.07 5.52 -2.32
C VAL A 76 1.05 5.76 -1.22
N VAL A 77 0.92 4.81 -0.30
CA VAL A 77 0.20 5.01 0.96
C VAL A 77 1.23 5.27 2.06
N VAL A 78 1.03 6.34 2.83
CA VAL A 78 1.83 6.67 4.02
C VAL A 78 0.94 6.51 5.24
N ALA A 79 1.33 5.65 6.16
CA ALA A 79 0.54 5.35 7.35
C ALA A 79 1.38 5.39 8.64
N GLY A 80 0.73 5.34 9.75
CA GLY A 80 1.38 5.28 11.06
C GLY A 80 1.82 3.87 11.43
N SER A 81 1.59 3.47 12.67
CA SER A 81 1.97 2.16 13.20
C SER A 81 0.90 1.09 12.95
N ASN A 82 1.33 -0.18 12.95
CA ASN A 82 0.46 -1.36 12.94
C ASN A 82 -0.49 -1.41 11.73
N PHE A 83 0.01 -1.05 10.55
CA PHE A 83 -0.77 -1.06 9.31
C PHE A 83 -1.14 -2.49 8.89
N GLY A 84 -2.39 -2.69 8.45
CA GLY A 84 -2.90 -3.98 8.02
C GLY A 84 -3.21 -4.92 9.18
N CYS A 85 -3.53 -4.40 10.37
CA CYS A 85 -3.95 -5.19 11.53
C CYS A 85 -5.33 -5.84 11.30
N GLY A 86 -5.76 -6.69 12.24
CA GLY A 86 -7.03 -7.40 12.17
C GLY A 86 -6.92 -8.75 11.49
N SER A 87 -7.77 -9.01 10.50
CA SER A 87 -7.94 -10.31 9.85
C SER A 87 -6.81 -10.65 8.86
N SER A 88 -6.49 -11.94 8.70
CA SER A 88 -5.42 -12.43 7.81
C SER A 88 -5.78 -12.43 6.31
N ARG A 89 -6.35 -11.34 5.81
CA ARG A 89 -6.88 -11.25 4.45
C ARG A 89 -5.78 -10.96 3.42
N GLU A 90 -5.57 -11.89 2.48
CA GLU A 90 -4.72 -11.63 1.30
C GLU A 90 -5.34 -10.58 0.37
N HIS A 91 -6.65 -10.38 0.44
CA HIS A 91 -7.38 -9.39 -0.34
C HIS A 91 -6.97 -7.94 0.01
N ALA A 92 -6.48 -7.68 1.23
CA ALA A 92 -6.09 -6.33 1.63
C ALA A 92 -4.91 -5.77 0.81
N PRO A 93 -3.74 -6.43 0.73
CA PRO A 93 -2.67 -5.95 -0.15
C PRO A 93 -3.01 -6.07 -1.63
N LEU A 94 -3.84 -7.06 -2.04
CA LEU A 94 -4.35 -7.15 -3.40
C LEU A 94 -5.17 -5.92 -3.78
N ALA A 95 -6.10 -5.48 -2.91
CA ALA A 95 -6.95 -4.32 -3.17
C ALA A 95 -6.12 -3.05 -3.38
N LEU A 96 -5.10 -2.83 -2.56
CA LEU A 96 -4.18 -1.71 -2.74
C LEU A 96 -3.44 -1.78 -4.08
N ALA A 97 -2.94 -2.96 -4.45
CA ALA A 97 -2.25 -3.16 -5.73
C ALA A 97 -3.18 -2.90 -6.94
N GLU A 98 -4.40 -3.44 -6.91
CA GLU A 98 -5.40 -3.23 -7.97
C GLU A 98 -5.85 -1.75 -8.06
N ALA A 99 -5.81 -1.02 -6.95
CA ALA A 99 -6.03 0.43 -6.96
C ALA A 99 -4.86 1.24 -7.53
N GLY A 100 -3.71 0.62 -7.79
CA GLY A 100 -2.52 1.27 -8.33
C GLY A 100 -1.46 1.64 -7.30
N VAL A 101 -1.60 1.23 -6.04
CA VAL A 101 -0.56 1.42 -5.03
C VAL A 101 0.63 0.52 -5.33
N ARG A 102 1.82 1.10 -5.32
CA ARG A 102 3.08 0.40 -5.53
C ARG A 102 3.83 0.15 -4.22
N ALA A 103 3.72 1.08 -3.28
CA ALA A 103 4.36 0.96 -1.98
C ALA A 103 3.46 1.50 -0.86
N VAL A 104 3.55 0.88 0.29
CA VAL A 104 3.05 1.40 1.56
C VAL A 104 4.26 1.74 2.42
N VAL A 105 4.24 2.90 3.08
CA VAL A 105 5.28 3.33 4.02
C VAL A 105 4.64 3.52 5.38
N ALA A 106 5.08 2.75 6.37
CA ALA A 106 4.55 2.79 7.74
C ALA A 106 5.68 2.57 8.75
N THR A 107 5.46 2.96 10.00
CA THR A 107 6.44 2.69 11.06
C THR A 107 6.48 1.21 11.48
N SER A 108 5.36 0.51 11.31
CA SER A 108 5.26 -0.94 11.53
C SER A 108 4.03 -1.53 10.85
N TYR A 109 4.05 -2.85 10.66
CA TYR A 109 2.97 -3.61 10.04
C TYR A 109 2.49 -4.75 10.93
N ALA A 110 1.23 -5.15 10.77
CA ALA A 110 0.82 -6.48 11.18
C ALA A 110 1.59 -7.54 10.36
N ARG A 111 2.15 -8.56 11.03
CA ARG A 111 3.02 -9.56 10.38
C ARG A 111 2.35 -10.25 9.20
N ILE A 112 1.05 -10.53 9.28
CA ILE A 112 0.31 -11.20 8.22
C ILE A 112 0.19 -10.30 7.00
N PHE A 113 -0.14 -9.02 7.18
CA PHE A 113 -0.22 -8.07 6.06
C PHE A 113 1.13 -7.93 5.34
N PHE A 114 2.21 -7.75 6.09
CA PHE A 114 3.57 -7.68 5.55
C PHE A 114 3.90 -8.92 4.72
N ARG A 115 3.69 -10.11 5.29
CA ARG A 115 3.95 -11.38 4.61
C ARG A 115 3.10 -11.56 3.36
N ASN A 116 1.81 -11.25 3.41
CA ASN A 116 0.92 -11.37 2.26
C ASN A 116 1.31 -10.40 1.14
N SER A 117 1.72 -9.17 1.48
CA SER A 117 2.22 -8.18 0.52
C SER A 117 3.45 -8.69 -0.23
N VAL A 118 4.44 -9.21 0.51
CA VAL A 118 5.69 -9.75 -0.04
C VAL A 118 5.44 -11.03 -0.85
N ASN A 119 4.73 -12.00 -0.26
CA ASN A 119 4.51 -13.30 -0.90
C ASN A 119 3.68 -13.18 -2.18
N GLY A 120 2.68 -12.31 -2.18
CA GLY A 120 1.84 -12.07 -3.35
C GLY A 120 2.46 -11.15 -4.40
N GLY A 121 3.54 -10.44 -4.05
CA GLY A 121 4.13 -9.43 -4.93
C GLY A 121 3.18 -8.25 -5.20
N TYR A 122 2.31 -7.92 -4.22
CA TYR A 122 1.25 -6.93 -4.41
C TYR A 122 1.76 -5.51 -4.25
N VAL A 123 2.19 -5.14 -3.06
CA VAL A 123 2.73 -3.82 -2.73
C VAL A 123 4.03 -3.97 -1.95
N ILE A 124 4.92 -2.99 -2.04
CA ILE A 124 6.19 -3.00 -1.30
C ILE A 124 5.94 -2.42 0.10
N PRO A 125 6.04 -3.21 1.18
CA PRO A 125 5.87 -2.73 2.54
C PRO A 125 7.19 -2.14 3.05
N ALA A 126 7.38 -0.84 2.91
CA ALA A 126 8.54 -0.12 3.39
C ALA A 126 8.36 0.36 4.83
N GLU A 127 9.36 0.18 5.69
CA GLU A 127 9.32 0.70 7.06
C GLU A 127 10.08 2.02 7.16
N SER A 128 9.44 3.03 7.76
CA SER A 128 10.08 4.29 8.13
C SER A 128 10.59 4.22 9.57
N GLU A 129 11.72 4.86 9.84
CA GLU A 129 12.22 4.98 11.21
C GLU A 129 11.38 5.94 12.04
N GLU A 130 10.82 6.95 11.39
CA GLU A 130 10.01 7.99 12.00
C GLU A 130 8.56 7.93 11.51
N LYS A 131 7.66 8.49 12.30
CA LYS A 131 6.23 8.60 11.95
C LYS A 131 6.04 9.75 10.96
N LEU A 132 5.80 9.41 9.68
CA LEU A 132 5.73 10.38 8.58
C LEU A 132 4.34 10.99 8.36
N VAL A 133 3.32 10.55 9.10
CA VAL A 133 1.93 11.04 8.93
C VAL A 133 1.73 12.52 9.28
N SER A 134 2.65 13.13 10.04
CA SER A 134 2.67 14.56 10.31
C SER A 134 3.56 15.36 9.36
N GLU A 135 4.40 14.69 8.59
CA GLU A 135 5.41 15.29 7.72
C GLU A 135 5.00 15.29 6.23
N ILE A 136 4.16 14.35 5.83
CA ILE A 136 3.67 14.17 4.47
C ILE A 136 2.17 14.40 4.45
N ARG A 137 1.68 15.09 3.43
CA ARG A 137 0.26 15.36 3.23
C ARG A 137 -0.28 14.55 2.07
N THR A 138 -1.56 14.21 2.13
CA THR A 138 -2.24 13.60 0.98
C THR A 138 -2.20 14.54 -0.23
N GLY A 139 -1.66 14.02 -1.34
CA GLY A 139 -1.43 14.77 -2.56
C GLY A 139 0.02 15.20 -2.77
N ASP A 140 0.88 15.12 -1.76
CA ASP A 140 2.31 15.36 -1.95
C ASP A 140 2.90 14.38 -2.97
N GLN A 141 3.78 14.89 -3.82
CA GLN A 141 4.54 14.06 -4.74
C GLN A 141 5.75 13.49 -3.98
N VAL A 142 5.87 12.17 -3.96
CA VAL A 142 6.95 11.48 -3.27
C VAL A 142 7.71 10.53 -4.18
N GLU A 143 8.98 10.30 -3.87
CA GLU A 143 9.85 9.29 -4.50
C GLU A 143 10.42 8.39 -3.41
N ILE A 144 10.32 7.08 -3.59
CA ILE A 144 10.95 6.09 -2.72
C ILE A 144 12.12 5.46 -3.49
N ASP A 145 13.31 5.56 -2.92
CA ASP A 145 14.55 4.95 -3.39
C ASP A 145 14.94 3.83 -2.41
N PHE A 146 14.64 2.59 -2.78
CA PHE A 146 14.88 1.43 -1.92
C PHE A 146 16.37 1.08 -1.81
N ASP A 147 17.16 1.35 -2.85
CA ASP A 147 18.60 1.06 -2.86
C ASP A 147 19.34 1.98 -1.91
N ASN A 148 18.89 3.23 -1.78
CA ASN A 148 19.44 4.22 -0.86
C ASN A 148 18.64 4.33 0.46
N CYS A 149 17.61 3.50 0.65
CA CYS A 149 16.75 3.48 1.84
C CYS A 149 16.20 4.88 2.20
N ARG A 150 15.60 5.58 1.23
CA ARG A 150 15.10 6.94 1.40
C ARG A 150 13.74 7.17 0.76
N LEU A 151 12.92 7.97 1.45
CA LEU A 151 11.74 8.61 0.89
C LEU A 151 12.02 10.11 0.75
N ARG A 152 11.84 10.65 -0.45
CA ARG A 152 11.89 12.09 -0.73
C ARG A 152 10.49 12.61 -0.93
N ASN A 153 10.10 13.64 -0.19
CA ASN A 153 8.93 14.44 -0.50
C ASN A 153 9.35 15.51 -1.53
N LEU A 154 8.97 15.32 -2.79
CA LEU A 154 9.33 16.22 -3.89
C LEU A 154 8.59 17.56 -3.82
N THR A 155 7.44 17.60 -3.12
CA THR A 155 6.66 18.82 -2.91
C THR A 155 7.35 19.75 -1.92
N THR A 156 7.94 19.20 -0.84
CA THR A 156 8.57 19.98 0.23
C THR A 156 10.10 19.96 0.21
N SER A 157 10.69 19.13 -0.68
CA SER A 157 12.14 18.86 -0.77
C SER A 157 12.77 18.25 0.50
N LYS A 158 11.96 17.66 1.39
CA LYS A 158 12.43 16.93 2.56
C LYS A 158 12.73 15.47 2.25
N GLU A 159 13.69 14.89 2.96
CA GLU A 159 14.06 13.47 2.85
C GLU A 159 13.93 12.78 4.21
N TYR A 160 13.54 11.51 4.17
CA TYR A 160 13.32 10.70 5.37
C TYR A 160 13.98 9.32 5.20
N PRO A 161 14.65 8.80 6.25
CA PRO A 161 15.25 7.48 6.21
C PRO A 161 14.19 6.38 6.23
N LEU A 162 14.43 5.33 5.47
CA LEU A 162 13.67 4.08 5.50
C LEU A 162 14.58 2.95 5.97
N ARG A 163 13.99 1.92 6.55
CA ARG A 163 14.70 0.71 6.87
C ARG A 163 14.97 -0.11 5.60
N PRO A 164 16.13 -0.79 5.51
CA PRO A 164 16.38 -1.71 4.41
C PRO A 164 15.31 -2.82 4.36
N LEU A 165 14.92 -3.22 3.15
CA LEU A 165 13.99 -4.35 2.96
C LEU A 165 14.60 -5.70 3.39
N GLY A 166 15.94 -5.79 3.47
CA GLY A 166 16.63 -7.02 3.85
C GLY A 166 16.36 -8.17 2.86
N ASP A 167 16.26 -9.37 3.39
CA ASP A 167 16.16 -10.61 2.59
C ASP A 167 14.88 -10.69 1.74
N VAL A 168 13.84 -9.90 2.05
CA VAL A 168 12.60 -9.90 1.26
C VAL A 168 12.72 -9.12 -0.05
N ALA A 169 13.77 -8.32 -0.23
CA ALA A 169 13.99 -7.53 -1.44
C ALA A 169 13.99 -8.40 -2.71
N GLU A 170 14.70 -9.54 -2.70
CA GLU A 170 14.76 -10.44 -3.84
C GLU A 170 13.39 -11.06 -4.18
N ILE A 171 12.55 -11.34 -3.18
CA ILE A 171 11.19 -11.86 -3.38
C ILE A 171 10.31 -10.80 -4.04
N ILE A 172 10.41 -9.56 -3.56
CA ILE A 172 9.67 -8.41 -4.10
C ILE A 172 10.09 -8.14 -5.55
N GLU A 173 11.39 -8.10 -5.84
CA GLU A 173 11.92 -7.90 -7.20
C GLU A 173 11.50 -8.98 -8.17
N ALA A 174 11.37 -10.22 -7.70
CA ALA A 174 10.89 -11.34 -8.50
C ALA A 174 9.37 -11.26 -8.78
N GLY A 175 8.63 -10.38 -8.11
CA GLY A 175 7.17 -10.30 -8.22
C GLY A 175 6.42 -11.28 -7.32
N GLY A 176 7.00 -11.64 -6.18
CA GLY A 176 6.42 -12.50 -5.16
C GLY A 176 7.09 -13.87 -5.02
N LEU A 177 6.67 -14.59 -3.99
CA LEU A 177 7.33 -15.83 -3.57
C LEU A 177 7.35 -16.93 -4.66
N PHE A 178 6.23 -17.11 -5.37
CA PHE A 178 6.17 -18.14 -6.43
C PHE A 178 7.06 -17.81 -7.64
N ALA A 179 7.14 -16.53 -8.02
CA ALA A 179 8.02 -16.09 -9.09
C ALA A 179 9.50 -16.25 -8.67
N TYR A 180 9.82 -15.88 -7.44
CA TYR A 180 11.14 -16.07 -6.85
C TYR A 180 11.54 -17.55 -6.81
N ALA A 181 10.68 -18.44 -6.29
CA ALA A 181 10.96 -19.89 -6.24
C ALA A 181 11.23 -20.48 -7.62
N ARG A 182 10.45 -20.11 -8.64
CA ARG A 182 10.68 -20.55 -10.04
C ARG A 182 12.01 -20.04 -10.58
N SER A 183 12.40 -18.79 -10.32
CA SER A 183 13.67 -18.22 -10.79
C SER A 183 14.88 -18.94 -10.19
N ARG A 184 14.76 -19.42 -8.95
CA ARG A 184 15.81 -20.15 -8.22
C ARG A 184 15.77 -21.67 -8.43
N LYS A 185 14.83 -22.19 -9.23
CA LYS A 185 14.62 -23.65 -9.46
C LYS A 185 14.39 -24.43 -8.15
N ILE A 186 13.71 -23.82 -7.19
CA ILE A 186 13.39 -24.40 -5.87
C ILE A 186 12.02 -25.10 -5.92
N ALA A 187 11.23 -24.86 -6.96
CA ALA A 187 9.89 -25.44 -7.16
C ALA A 187 9.89 -26.34 -8.42
#